data_8a02eedfcc38f9badf974e9342828420
#
_entry.id   8a02eedfcc38f9badf974e9342828420
#
_cell.length_a   1.000
_cell.length_b   1.000
_cell.length_c   1.000
_cell.angle_alpha   90.00
_cell.angle_beta   90.00
_cell.angle_gamma   90.00
#
_symmetry.space_group_name_H-M   'P 1'
#
loop_
_entity.id
_entity.type
_entity.pdbx_description
1 polymer ?
#
loop_
_entity_poly.entity_id
_entity_poly.type
_entity_poly.pdbx_seq_one_letter_code
_entity_poly.pdbx_strand_id
1 'polypeptide(L)'
;MADADPEGPAGDAAEPGDGTEPDPRFTFANERTFLAWSRTALALVVAGLAMVQLLPPFPGVPWGRHVLGVPLIVFGAVVAVAAYGEWIRNQRAMRHGQPLPRSLMPRLLAAVITTIAAIAAVVVLVSVLR
;
A
#
# COMPACT_ATOMS: atom_id res chain seq x y z
N MET A 1 55.68 -37.67 -9.88
CA MET A 1 54.60 -37.63 -10.91
C MET A 1 53.34 -38.02 -10.23
N ALA A 2 52.65 -37.03 -9.67
CA ALA A 2 51.38 -37.19 -8.99
C ALA A 2 50.42 -36.09 -9.52
N ASP A 3 49.41 -36.54 -10.23
CA ASP A 3 48.31 -35.73 -10.67
C ASP A 3 47.54 -35.25 -9.44
N ALA A 4 47.52 -33.95 -9.23
CA ALA A 4 46.61 -33.31 -8.30
C ALA A 4 45.40 -32.83 -9.09
N ASP A 5 44.31 -33.55 -8.93
CA ASP A 5 42.98 -33.15 -9.36
C ASP A 5 42.54 -31.95 -8.51
N PRO A 6 42.17 -30.79 -9.07
CA PRO A 6 41.52 -29.75 -8.32
C PRO A 6 40.04 -30.04 -8.31
N GLU A 7 39.55 -30.68 -7.27
CA GLU A 7 38.11 -30.64 -6.96
C GLU A 7 37.73 -29.19 -6.71
N GLY A 8 37.13 -28.58 -7.72
CA GLY A 8 36.44 -27.33 -7.59
C GLY A 8 35.28 -27.46 -6.60
N PRO A 9 34.95 -26.40 -5.83
CA PRO A 9 33.84 -26.47 -4.88
C PRO A 9 32.58 -26.83 -5.63
N ALA A 10 31.92 -27.90 -5.17
CA ALA A 10 30.61 -28.32 -5.61
C ALA A 10 29.67 -27.12 -5.54
N GLY A 11 29.19 -26.70 -6.69
CA GLY A 11 28.20 -25.67 -6.78
C GLY A 11 26.97 -26.08 -5.97
N ASP A 12 26.57 -25.23 -5.05
CA ASP A 12 25.28 -25.31 -4.38
C ASP A 12 24.22 -25.51 -5.44
N ALA A 13 23.70 -26.72 -5.53
CA ALA A 13 22.56 -27.06 -6.36
C ALA A 13 21.36 -26.36 -5.73
N ALA A 14 21.01 -25.20 -6.29
CA ALA A 14 19.78 -24.52 -5.95
C ALA A 14 18.62 -25.49 -6.12
N GLU A 15 17.88 -25.73 -5.06
CA GLU A 15 16.66 -26.53 -5.04
C GLU A 15 15.72 -26.04 -6.15
N PRO A 16 15.16 -26.93 -6.99
CA PRO A 16 14.23 -26.53 -8.05
C PRO A 16 12.88 -26.16 -7.46
N GLY A 17 12.63 -24.88 -7.23
CA GLY A 17 11.31 -24.42 -6.79
C GLY A 17 11.23 -23.00 -6.26
N ASP A 18 12.31 -22.37 -5.84
CA ASP A 18 12.23 -21.11 -5.09
C ASP A 18 12.70 -19.86 -5.87
N GLY A 19 12.94 -19.98 -7.17
CA GLY A 19 13.41 -18.88 -8.02
C GLY A 19 14.82 -18.39 -7.60
N THR A 20 15.43 -17.56 -8.44
CA THR A 20 16.72 -16.91 -8.14
C THR A 20 16.50 -15.79 -7.13
N GLU A 21 17.36 -15.66 -6.13
CA GLU A 21 17.31 -14.54 -5.18
C GLU A 21 17.46 -13.22 -5.94
N PRO A 22 16.49 -12.28 -5.81
CA PRO A 22 16.53 -11.04 -6.57
C PRO A 22 17.70 -10.16 -6.10
N ASP A 23 18.23 -9.33 -7.02
CA ASP A 23 19.23 -8.33 -6.64
C ASP A 23 18.72 -7.49 -5.45
N PRO A 24 19.51 -7.38 -4.36
CA PRO A 24 19.12 -6.64 -3.16
C PRO A 24 18.63 -5.21 -3.44
N ARG A 25 19.13 -4.56 -4.49
CA ARG A 25 18.70 -3.21 -4.89
C ARG A 25 17.21 -3.14 -5.23
N PHE A 26 16.69 -4.13 -5.94
CA PHE A 26 15.27 -4.19 -6.30
C PHE A 26 14.39 -4.53 -5.09
N THR A 27 14.87 -5.38 -4.20
CA THR A 27 14.18 -5.69 -2.95
C THR A 27 14.04 -4.46 -2.08
N PHE A 28 15.11 -3.69 -1.86
CA PHE A 28 15.05 -2.44 -1.10
C PHE A 28 14.18 -1.37 -1.77
N ALA A 29 14.18 -1.29 -3.10
CA ALA A 29 13.28 -0.36 -3.81
C ALA A 29 11.82 -0.74 -3.58
N ASN A 30 11.47 -2.03 -3.63
CA ASN A 30 10.11 -2.52 -3.36
C ASN A 30 9.69 -2.24 -1.90
N GLU A 31 10.58 -2.44 -0.94
CA GLU A 31 10.33 -2.12 0.47
C GLU A 31 10.08 -0.61 0.69
N ARG A 32 10.87 0.25 0.07
CA ARG A 32 10.66 1.70 0.14
C ARG A 32 9.27 2.10 -0.39
N THR A 33 8.86 1.50 -1.49
CA THR A 33 7.53 1.73 -2.07
C THR A 33 6.43 1.27 -1.12
N PHE A 34 6.55 0.08 -0.54
CA PHE A 34 5.62 -0.43 0.46
C PHE A 34 5.54 0.50 1.68
N LEU A 35 6.67 0.95 2.22
CA LEU A 35 6.71 1.87 3.36
C LEU A 35 6.08 3.23 3.04
N ALA A 36 6.25 3.73 1.81
CA ALA A 36 5.60 4.97 1.37
C ALA A 36 4.07 4.83 1.38
N TRP A 37 3.53 3.73 0.85
CA TRP A 37 2.09 3.44 0.86
C TRP A 37 1.54 3.19 2.26
N SER A 38 2.32 2.54 3.12
CA SER A 38 1.96 2.32 4.53
C SER A 38 1.81 3.63 5.29
N ARG A 39 2.65 4.64 5.02
CA ARG A 39 2.50 5.98 5.58
C ARG A 39 1.21 6.64 5.12
N THR A 40 0.86 6.53 3.84
CA THR A 40 -0.38 7.06 3.29
C THR A 40 -1.60 6.38 3.92
N ALA A 41 -1.57 5.07 4.05
CA ALA A 41 -2.63 4.30 4.71
C ALA A 41 -2.82 4.74 6.17
N LEU A 42 -1.73 4.86 6.92
CA LEU A 42 -1.75 5.30 8.31
C LEU A 42 -2.27 6.74 8.44
N ALA A 43 -1.84 7.64 7.56
CA ALA A 43 -2.32 9.03 7.55
C ALA A 43 -3.83 9.11 7.33
N LEU A 44 -4.39 8.30 6.43
CA LEU A 44 -5.84 8.22 6.19
C LEU A 44 -6.59 7.71 7.44
N VAL A 45 -6.08 6.66 8.08
CA VAL A 45 -6.68 6.12 9.32
C VAL A 45 -6.66 7.15 10.44
N VAL A 46 -5.51 7.79 10.67
CA VAL A 46 -5.34 8.80 11.73
C VAL A 46 -6.22 10.03 11.45
N ALA A 47 -6.27 10.50 10.21
CA ALA A 47 -7.13 11.61 9.81
C ALA A 47 -8.61 11.29 10.01
N GLY A 48 -9.04 10.09 9.62
CA GLY A 48 -10.41 9.63 9.82
C GLY A 48 -10.78 9.52 11.30
N LEU A 49 -9.88 8.97 12.12
CA LEU A 49 -10.07 8.88 13.56
C LEU A 49 -10.13 10.27 14.20
N ALA A 50 -9.24 11.17 13.83
CA ALA A 50 -9.24 12.55 14.29
C ALA A 50 -10.55 13.28 13.92
N MET A 51 -11.05 13.05 12.70
CA MET A 51 -12.33 13.60 12.25
C MET A 51 -13.49 13.15 13.14
N VAL A 52 -13.55 11.86 13.46
CA VAL A 52 -14.64 11.31 14.28
C VAL A 52 -14.53 11.74 15.75
N GLN A 53 -13.30 11.77 16.30
CA GLN A 53 -13.09 11.93 17.75
C GLN A 53 -12.90 13.40 18.18
N LEU A 54 -12.23 14.20 17.36
CA LEU A 54 -11.79 15.54 17.76
C LEU A 54 -12.68 16.66 17.21
N LEU A 55 -13.36 16.47 16.06
CA LEU A 55 -14.21 17.52 15.51
C LEU A 55 -15.55 17.61 16.25
N PRO A 56 -16.01 18.84 16.54
CA PRO A 56 -17.38 19.05 17.00
C PRO A 56 -18.38 18.66 15.91
N PRO A 57 -19.62 18.32 16.29
CA PRO A 57 -20.69 18.06 15.31
C PRO A 57 -20.92 19.28 14.40
N PHE A 58 -21.09 19.05 13.10
CA PHE A 58 -21.40 20.12 12.16
C PHE A 58 -22.80 20.67 12.44
N PRO A 59 -23.00 22.01 12.42
CA PRO A 59 -24.33 22.62 12.55
C PRO A 59 -25.29 22.03 11.52
N GLY A 60 -26.46 21.58 11.95
CA GLY A 60 -27.49 20.97 11.08
C GLY A 60 -27.19 19.55 10.57
N VAL A 61 -25.95 19.04 10.72
CA VAL A 61 -25.53 17.70 10.23
C VAL A 61 -24.65 17.01 11.28
N PRO A 62 -25.20 16.59 12.42
CA PRO A 62 -24.40 16.04 13.54
C PRO A 62 -23.67 14.73 13.19
N TRP A 63 -24.15 14.01 12.19
CA TRP A 63 -23.54 12.77 11.67
C TRP A 63 -22.44 13.03 10.63
N GLY A 64 -22.26 14.27 10.16
CA GLY A 64 -21.33 14.63 9.08
C GLY A 64 -19.87 14.20 9.34
N ARG A 65 -19.40 14.33 10.59
CA ARG A 65 -18.07 13.88 11.00
C ARG A 65 -17.85 12.37 10.81
N HIS A 66 -18.88 11.55 11.02
CA HIS A 66 -18.82 10.11 10.84
C HIS A 66 -18.82 9.73 9.35
N VAL A 67 -19.63 10.41 8.54
CA VAL A 67 -19.69 10.21 7.09
C VAL A 67 -18.37 10.58 6.40
N LEU A 68 -17.62 11.51 6.95
CA LEU A 68 -16.29 11.86 6.47
C LEU A 68 -15.19 10.96 7.06
N GLY A 69 -15.23 10.73 8.37
CA GLY A 69 -14.15 10.02 9.07
C GLY A 69 -14.16 8.50 8.85
N VAL A 70 -15.33 7.86 8.83
CA VAL A 70 -15.42 6.41 8.65
C VAL A 70 -14.89 5.97 7.27
N PRO A 71 -15.26 6.60 6.14
CA PRO A 71 -14.65 6.27 4.86
C PRO A 71 -13.13 6.43 4.83
N LEU A 72 -12.58 7.47 5.47
CA LEU A 72 -11.13 7.66 5.58
C LEU A 72 -10.44 6.46 6.24
N ILE A 73 -11.00 5.96 7.35
CA ILE A 73 -10.47 4.80 8.06
C ILE A 73 -10.54 3.56 7.17
N VAL A 74 -11.69 3.32 6.53
CA VAL A 74 -11.88 2.16 5.65
C VAL A 74 -10.93 2.22 4.45
N PHE A 75 -10.79 3.38 3.82
CA PHE A 75 -9.86 3.55 2.69
C PHE A 75 -8.40 3.37 3.12
N GLY A 76 -8.02 3.86 4.30
CA GLY A 76 -6.70 3.60 4.87
C GLY A 76 -6.41 2.10 5.01
N ALA A 77 -7.38 1.34 5.54
CA ALA A 77 -7.27 -0.12 5.65
C ALA A 77 -7.15 -0.79 4.27
N VAL A 78 -7.96 -0.38 3.28
CA VAL A 78 -7.89 -0.90 1.91
C VAL A 78 -6.53 -0.61 1.27
N VAL A 79 -6.01 0.62 1.42
CA VAL A 79 -4.67 0.98 0.90
C VAL A 79 -3.58 0.13 1.55
N ALA A 80 -3.64 -0.13 2.85
CA ALA A 80 -2.67 -0.98 3.55
C ALA A 80 -2.67 -2.42 3.00
N VAL A 81 -3.84 -3.03 2.87
CA VAL A 81 -3.99 -4.39 2.33
C VAL A 81 -3.52 -4.46 0.86
N ALA A 82 -3.89 -3.48 0.05
CA ALA A 82 -3.50 -3.41 -1.35
C ALA A 82 -1.98 -3.22 -1.50
N ALA A 83 -1.35 -2.38 -0.67
CA ALA A 83 0.11 -2.18 -0.64
C ALA A 83 0.85 -3.48 -0.30
N TYR A 84 0.37 -4.23 0.68
CA TYR A 84 0.94 -5.52 1.04
C TYR A 84 0.80 -6.54 -0.09
N GLY A 85 -0.38 -6.61 -0.72
CA GLY A 85 -0.60 -7.50 -1.87
C GLY A 85 0.29 -7.15 -3.07
N GLU A 86 0.53 -5.87 -3.34
CA GLU A 86 1.45 -5.42 -4.39
C GLU A 86 2.90 -5.76 -4.06
N TRP A 87 3.32 -5.57 -2.82
CA TRP A 87 4.64 -5.95 -2.35
C TRP A 87 4.94 -7.44 -2.58
N ILE A 88 4.00 -8.33 -2.22
CA ILE A 88 4.12 -9.78 -2.43
C ILE A 88 4.21 -10.11 -3.94
N ARG A 89 3.35 -9.50 -4.77
CA ARG A 89 3.35 -9.76 -6.22
C ARG A 89 4.66 -9.34 -6.87
N ASN A 90 5.19 -8.18 -6.49
CA ASN A 90 6.46 -7.68 -6.98
C ASN A 90 7.62 -8.61 -6.56
N GLN A 91 7.61 -9.08 -5.31
CA GLN A 91 8.61 -10.00 -4.79
C GLN A 91 8.62 -11.32 -5.56
N ARG A 92 7.44 -11.88 -5.85
CA ARG A 92 7.31 -13.10 -6.66
C ARG A 92 7.78 -12.89 -8.10
N ALA A 93 7.41 -11.78 -8.72
CA ALA A 93 7.82 -11.47 -10.09
C ALA A 93 9.34 -11.36 -10.20
N MET A 94 9.99 -10.70 -9.23
CA MET A 94 11.45 -10.58 -9.19
C MET A 94 12.15 -11.93 -9.04
N ARG A 95 11.65 -12.83 -8.20
CA ARG A 95 12.21 -14.18 -8.03
C ARG A 95 12.13 -15.05 -9.30
N HIS A 96 11.13 -14.83 -10.13
CA HIS A 96 10.93 -15.59 -11.36
C HIS A 96 11.42 -14.85 -12.62
N GLY A 97 12.12 -13.73 -12.47
CA GLY A 97 12.61 -12.93 -13.61
C GLY A 97 11.49 -12.40 -14.52
N GLN A 98 10.27 -12.27 -14.00
CA GLN A 98 9.11 -11.80 -14.76
C GLN A 98 9.03 -10.26 -14.73
N PRO A 99 8.43 -9.63 -15.76
CA PRO A 99 8.20 -8.19 -15.74
C PRO A 99 7.30 -7.82 -14.56
N LEU A 100 7.62 -6.70 -13.91
CA LEU A 100 6.86 -6.18 -12.77
C LEU A 100 5.42 -5.87 -13.20
N PRO A 101 4.40 -6.32 -12.43
CA PRO A 101 3.02 -6.01 -12.71
C PRO A 101 2.75 -4.50 -12.63
N ARG A 102 1.82 -4.01 -13.43
CA ARG A 102 1.40 -2.60 -13.37
C ARG A 102 0.78 -2.30 -12.02
N SER A 103 1.28 -1.25 -11.36
CA SER A 103 0.73 -0.77 -10.10
C SER A 103 -0.66 -0.15 -10.30
N LEU A 104 -1.63 -0.59 -9.52
CA LEU A 104 -2.98 0.01 -9.44
C LEU A 104 -3.06 1.10 -8.36
N MET A 105 -2.02 1.26 -7.53
CA MET A 105 -1.99 2.18 -6.39
C MET A 105 -2.30 3.64 -6.76
N PRO A 106 -1.71 4.23 -7.83
CA PRO A 106 -2.01 5.61 -8.17
C PRO A 106 -3.49 5.83 -8.52
N ARG A 107 -4.10 4.86 -9.21
CA ARG A 107 -5.52 4.93 -9.57
C ARG A 107 -6.42 4.77 -8.34
N LEU A 108 -6.08 3.83 -7.45
CA LEU A 108 -6.79 3.64 -6.19
C LEU A 108 -6.74 4.91 -5.35
N LEU A 109 -5.57 5.51 -5.18
CA LEU A 109 -5.41 6.73 -4.39
C LEU A 109 -6.17 7.91 -5.00
N ALA A 110 -6.10 8.10 -6.31
CA ALA A 110 -6.87 9.14 -7.00
C ALA A 110 -8.37 8.96 -6.81
N ALA A 111 -8.89 7.74 -6.94
CA ALA A 111 -10.30 7.45 -6.70
C ALA A 111 -10.72 7.72 -5.24
N VAL A 112 -9.90 7.31 -4.27
CA VAL A 112 -10.12 7.57 -2.84
C VAL A 112 -10.19 9.06 -2.55
N ILE A 113 -9.20 9.84 -3.00
CA ILE A 113 -9.14 11.29 -2.76
C ILE A 113 -10.36 11.98 -3.39
N THR A 114 -10.70 11.64 -4.63
CA THR A 114 -11.84 12.23 -5.34
C THR A 114 -13.16 11.92 -4.63
N THR A 115 -13.34 10.67 -4.18
CA THR A 115 -14.56 10.26 -3.47
C THR A 115 -14.69 10.99 -2.13
N ILE A 116 -13.63 11.08 -1.35
CA ILE A 116 -13.64 11.81 -0.07
C ILE A 116 -13.92 13.30 -0.29
N ALA A 117 -13.29 13.91 -1.29
CA ALA A 117 -13.52 15.31 -1.62
C ALA A 117 -14.99 15.58 -2.04
N ALA A 118 -15.58 14.68 -2.84
CA ALA A 118 -16.98 14.78 -3.23
C ALA A 118 -17.94 14.66 -2.02
N ILE A 119 -17.68 13.68 -1.13
CA ILE A 119 -18.47 13.51 0.10
C ILE A 119 -18.35 14.77 0.98
N ALA A 120 -17.14 15.29 1.16
CA ALA A 120 -16.91 16.50 1.95
C ALA A 120 -17.65 17.71 1.38
N ALA A 121 -17.62 17.90 0.07
CA ALA A 121 -18.32 18.97 -0.60
C ALA A 121 -19.84 18.88 -0.38
N VAL A 122 -20.42 17.68 -0.47
CA VAL A 122 -21.85 17.45 -0.22
C VAL A 122 -22.21 17.76 1.24
N VAL A 123 -21.40 17.28 2.20
CA VAL A 123 -21.64 17.54 3.64
C VAL A 123 -21.62 19.05 3.94
N VAL A 124 -20.61 19.76 3.41
CA VAL A 124 -20.51 21.22 3.57
C VAL A 124 -21.69 21.92 2.93
N LEU A 125 -22.07 21.57 1.71
CA LEU A 125 -23.20 22.18 1.02
C LEU A 125 -24.51 21.98 1.80
N VAL A 126 -24.76 20.78 2.30
CA VAL A 126 -25.98 20.50 3.11
C VAL A 126 -25.96 21.28 4.42
N SER A 127 -24.78 21.45 5.04
CA SER A 127 -24.65 22.21 6.29
C SER A 127 -24.89 23.71 6.13
N VAL A 128 -24.61 24.26 4.93
CA VAL A 128 -24.84 25.69 4.63
C VAL A 128 -26.30 25.98 4.22
N LEU A 129 -26.95 25.01 3.57
CA LEU A 129 -28.34 25.17 3.09
C LEU A 129 -29.41 24.91 4.17
N ARG A 130 -29.03 24.41 5.34
CA ARG A 130 -29.90 24.14 6.49
C ARG A 130 -29.73 25.16 7.59
#